data_de72c2ec2cd24616fdf73b6ebe9c1017
#
_entry.id   de72c2ec2cd24616fdf73b6ebe9c1017
#
_cell.length_a   1.000
_cell.length_b   1.000
_cell.length_c   1.000
_cell.angle_alpha   90.00
_cell.angle_beta   90.00
_cell.angle_gamma   90.00
#
_symmetry.space_group_name_H-M   'P 1'
#
loop_
_entity.id
_entity.type
_entity.pdbx_description
1 polymer ?
#
loop_
_entity_poly.entity_id
_entity_poly.type
_entity_poly.pdbx_seq_one_letter_code
_entity_poly.pdbx_strand_id
1 'polypeptide(L)'
;MTSSEFKSAILEWYQGEIFGEVFFNELLANTVEPRLCYKLSLLLQLETETKARLRPVVVAEGLSLCEKAEFRSAANEAAAAFRDLTWMQTMTQIAEIVVPAVARYQAIVEMSPDQYAVLSGSMLLHEQAILDFAKLELAGNQDEAEALILNLLYYKL
;
A
#
# COMPACT_ATOMS: atom_id res chain seq x y z
N MET A 1 -14.46 -6.42 -17.66
CA MET A 1 -14.02 -5.01 -17.51
C MET A 1 -13.67 -4.46 -18.88
N THR A 2 -14.16 -3.28 -19.23
CA THR A 2 -13.76 -2.58 -20.46
C THR A 2 -12.35 -2.01 -20.34
N SER A 3 -11.70 -1.68 -21.47
CA SER A 3 -10.37 -1.04 -21.46
C SER A 3 -10.37 0.28 -20.66
N SER A 4 -11.46 1.05 -20.73
CA SER A 4 -11.58 2.31 -19.98
C SER A 4 -11.69 2.10 -18.48
N GLU A 5 -12.45 1.09 -18.04
CA GLU A 5 -12.58 0.75 -16.61
C GLU A 5 -11.27 0.25 -16.04
N PHE A 6 -10.51 -0.53 -16.82
CA PHE A 6 -9.20 -1.00 -16.38
C PHE A 6 -8.17 0.13 -16.28
N LYS A 7 -8.19 1.09 -17.23
CA LYS A 7 -7.36 2.30 -17.13
C LYS A 7 -7.68 3.10 -15.87
N SER A 8 -8.95 3.17 -15.48
CA SER A 8 -9.35 3.81 -14.22
C SER A 8 -8.79 3.07 -13.01
N ALA A 9 -8.77 1.73 -13.05
CA ALA A 9 -8.18 0.92 -11.99
C ALA A 9 -6.66 1.13 -11.87
N ILE A 10 -5.93 1.24 -12.98
CA ILE A 10 -4.49 1.56 -12.98
C ILE A 10 -4.23 2.93 -12.32
N LEU A 11 -5.05 3.94 -12.61
CA LEU A 11 -4.93 5.23 -11.94
C LEU A 11 -5.30 5.18 -10.46
N GLU A 12 -6.33 4.40 -10.11
CA GLU A 12 -6.71 4.15 -8.72
C GLU A 12 -5.54 3.55 -7.93
N TRP A 13 -4.89 2.52 -8.47
CA TRP A 13 -3.69 1.93 -7.86
C TRP A 13 -2.57 2.97 -7.71
N TYR A 14 -2.22 3.65 -8.79
CA TYR A 14 -1.12 4.63 -8.76
C TYR A 14 -1.33 5.75 -7.74
N GLN A 15 -2.55 6.26 -7.63
CA GLN A 15 -2.89 7.28 -6.63
C GLN A 15 -3.01 6.66 -5.21
N GLY A 16 -3.38 5.40 -5.10
CA GLY A 16 -3.36 4.62 -3.85
C GLY A 16 -1.95 4.51 -3.27
N GLU A 17 -0.95 4.19 -4.12
CA GLU A 17 0.46 4.14 -3.69
C GLU A 17 0.99 5.51 -3.24
N ILE A 18 0.50 6.61 -3.84
CA ILE A 18 0.85 7.97 -3.39
C ILE A 18 0.24 8.23 -2.00
N PHE A 19 -0.99 7.80 -1.78
CA PHE A 19 -1.62 7.86 -0.46
C PHE A 19 -0.82 7.07 0.57
N GLY A 20 -0.51 5.80 0.30
CA GLY A 20 0.25 4.91 1.20
C GLY A 20 1.64 5.46 1.52
N GLU A 21 2.37 5.93 0.50
CA GLU A 21 3.70 6.54 0.68
C GLU A 21 3.66 7.75 1.62
N VAL A 22 2.71 8.67 1.43
CA VAL A 22 2.54 9.84 2.30
C VAL A 22 2.10 9.42 3.70
N PHE A 23 1.15 8.50 3.81
CA PHE A 23 0.62 8.02 5.07
C PHE A 23 1.71 7.39 5.95
N PHE A 24 2.47 6.42 5.41
CA PHE A 24 3.53 5.77 6.18
C PHE A 24 4.71 6.69 6.46
N ASN A 25 5.02 7.64 5.57
CA ASN A 25 6.02 8.67 5.83
C ASN A 25 5.64 9.57 7.02
N GLU A 26 4.37 9.97 7.10
CA GLU A 26 3.87 10.78 8.23
C GLU A 26 3.86 9.99 9.55
N LEU A 27 3.48 8.70 9.53
CA LEU A 27 3.58 7.85 10.71
C LEU A 27 5.04 7.70 11.17
N LEU A 28 5.96 7.48 10.25
CA LEU A 28 7.39 7.35 10.52
C LEU A 28 7.96 8.64 11.11
N ALA A 29 7.60 9.81 10.54
CA ALA A 29 8.07 11.12 11.01
C ALA A 29 7.62 11.44 12.45
N ASN A 30 6.52 10.84 12.92
CA ASN A 30 5.97 11.04 14.25
C ASN A 30 6.30 9.87 15.22
N THR A 31 7.11 8.91 14.80
CA THR A 31 7.51 7.74 15.60
C THR A 31 8.96 7.90 16.06
N VAL A 32 9.25 7.64 17.34
CA VAL A 32 10.59 7.76 17.92
C VAL A 32 11.20 6.42 18.36
N GLU A 33 10.38 5.39 18.52
CA GLU A 33 10.84 4.06 18.93
C GLU A 33 11.51 3.36 17.75
N PRO A 34 12.83 2.98 17.84
CA PRO A 34 13.61 2.51 16.70
C PRO A 34 13.03 1.27 16.00
N ARG A 35 12.44 0.34 16.77
CA ARG A 35 11.87 -0.87 16.22
C ARG A 35 10.61 -0.57 15.39
N LEU A 36 9.77 0.36 15.86
CA LEU A 36 8.59 0.80 15.11
C LEU A 36 8.97 1.63 13.89
N CYS A 37 10.00 2.48 13.99
CA CYS A 37 10.55 3.20 12.84
C CYS A 37 11.00 2.22 11.75
N TYR A 38 11.68 1.13 12.12
CA TYR A 38 12.10 0.12 11.17
C TYR A 38 10.89 -0.51 10.44
N LYS A 39 9.87 -0.93 11.18
CA LYS A 39 8.65 -1.52 10.62
C LYS A 39 7.89 -0.58 9.68
N LEU A 40 7.74 0.67 10.08
CA LEU A 40 7.12 1.69 9.23
C LEU A 40 7.96 1.99 7.99
N SER A 41 9.30 1.93 8.09
CA SER A 41 10.19 2.08 6.94
C SER A 41 10.03 0.95 5.93
N LEU A 42 9.78 -0.29 6.36
CA LEU A 42 9.49 -1.41 5.47
C LEU A 42 8.19 -1.19 4.68
N LEU A 43 7.13 -0.75 5.36
CA LEU A 43 5.85 -0.43 4.72
C LEU A 43 5.99 0.75 3.76
N LEU A 44 6.66 1.83 4.15
CA LEU A 44 6.96 2.96 3.29
C LEU A 44 7.75 2.55 2.03
N GLN A 45 8.76 1.68 2.19
CA GLN A 45 9.53 1.18 1.06
C GLN A 45 8.67 0.35 0.12
N LEU A 46 7.78 -0.48 0.65
CA LEU A 46 6.85 -1.29 -0.15
C LEU A 46 5.98 -0.40 -1.05
N GLU A 47 5.37 0.66 -0.50
CA GLU A 47 4.58 1.65 -1.26
C GLU A 47 5.42 2.31 -2.36
N THR A 48 6.60 2.81 -1.99
CA THR A 48 7.50 3.52 -2.92
C THR A 48 7.94 2.62 -4.09
N GLU A 49 8.31 1.37 -3.81
CA GLU A 49 8.71 0.41 -4.85
C GLU A 49 7.53 -0.01 -5.73
N THR A 50 6.34 -0.20 -5.15
CA THR A 50 5.13 -0.55 -5.91
C THR A 50 4.70 0.59 -6.82
N LYS A 51 4.71 1.83 -6.31
CA LYS A 51 4.49 3.03 -7.12
C LYS A 51 5.47 3.11 -8.30
N ALA A 52 6.76 2.86 -8.04
CA ALA A 52 7.78 2.88 -9.10
C ALA A 52 7.52 1.82 -10.19
N ARG A 53 7.08 0.62 -9.79
CA ARG A 53 6.73 -0.47 -10.73
C ARG A 53 5.49 -0.18 -11.57
N LEU A 54 4.54 0.61 -11.05
CA LEU A 54 3.34 1.03 -11.80
C LEU A 54 3.63 2.05 -12.91
N ARG A 55 4.66 2.90 -12.77
CA ARG A 55 4.95 4.00 -13.71
C ARG A 55 5.03 3.57 -15.18
N PRO A 56 5.75 2.49 -15.55
CA PRO A 56 5.80 2.06 -16.95
C PRO A 56 4.43 1.72 -17.53
N VAL A 57 3.55 1.11 -16.73
CA VAL A 57 2.21 0.75 -17.17
C VAL A 57 1.34 1.99 -17.31
N VAL A 58 1.39 2.92 -16.36
CA VAL A 58 0.68 4.21 -16.42
C VAL A 58 1.03 4.94 -17.72
N VAL A 59 2.32 5.02 -18.06
CA VAL A 59 2.80 5.66 -19.29
C VAL A 59 2.38 4.90 -20.54
N ALA A 60 2.50 3.57 -20.55
CA ALA A 60 2.13 2.74 -21.70
C ALA A 60 0.63 2.84 -22.04
N GLU A 61 -0.22 3.04 -21.01
CA GLU A 61 -1.67 3.23 -21.18
C GLU A 61 -2.06 4.67 -21.53
N GLY A 62 -1.07 5.57 -21.69
CA GLY A 62 -1.30 6.99 -22.01
C GLY A 62 -1.91 7.78 -20.84
N LEU A 63 -1.68 7.33 -19.61
CA LEU A 63 -2.19 7.94 -18.40
C LEU A 63 -1.16 8.91 -17.78
N SER A 64 -1.63 9.81 -16.92
CA SER A 64 -0.78 10.81 -16.28
C SER A 64 -0.11 10.27 -15.02
N LEU A 65 1.20 10.51 -14.87
CA LEU A 65 1.96 10.30 -13.63
C LEU A 65 1.81 11.46 -12.63
N CYS A 66 0.92 12.43 -12.92
CA CYS A 66 0.70 13.55 -12.02
C CYS A 66 0.08 13.06 -10.70
N GLU A 67 0.75 13.35 -9.61
CA GLU A 67 0.24 13.08 -8.27
C GLU A 67 -0.88 14.06 -7.95
N LYS A 68 -2.04 13.55 -7.58
CA LYS A 68 -3.19 14.37 -7.25
C LYS A 68 -3.10 14.85 -5.81
N ALA A 69 -3.21 16.16 -5.61
CA ALA A 69 -3.09 16.79 -4.28
C ALA A 69 -4.12 16.26 -3.27
N GLU A 70 -5.31 15.88 -3.74
CA GLU A 70 -6.36 15.31 -2.90
C GLU A 70 -5.94 14.01 -2.19
N PHE A 71 -5.18 13.13 -2.85
CA PHE A 71 -4.69 11.89 -2.23
C PHE A 71 -3.63 12.17 -1.18
N ARG A 72 -2.74 13.13 -1.42
CA ARG A 72 -1.75 13.56 -0.43
C ARG A 72 -2.41 14.21 0.80
N SER A 73 -3.41 15.07 0.58
CA SER A 73 -4.16 15.70 1.68
C SER A 73 -4.90 14.66 2.51
N ALA A 74 -5.60 13.73 1.85
CA ALA A 74 -6.32 12.65 2.52
C ALA A 74 -5.38 11.75 3.34
N ALA A 75 -4.18 11.45 2.82
CA ALA A 75 -3.17 10.67 3.55
C ALA A 75 -2.65 11.39 4.79
N ASN A 76 -2.38 12.70 4.71
CA ASN A 76 -1.97 13.51 5.85
C ASN A 76 -3.07 13.59 6.91
N GLU A 77 -4.32 13.77 6.51
CA GLU A 77 -5.48 13.78 7.40
C GLU A 77 -5.66 12.41 8.09
N ALA A 78 -5.56 11.32 7.32
CA ALA A 78 -5.61 9.97 7.86
C ALA A 78 -4.48 9.74 8.87
N ALA A 79 -3.22 10.06 8.54
CA ALA A 79 -2.08 9.89 9.41
C ALA A 79 -2.20 10.71 10.71
N ALA A 80 -2.81 11.89 10.65
CA ALA A 80 -3.06 12.72 11.83
C ALA A 80 -3.94 12.02 12.88
N ALA A 81 -4.87 11.19 12.45
CA ALA A 81 -5.74 10.41 13.35
C ALA A 81 -4.99 9.30 14.10
N PHE A 82 -3.77 8.97 13.68
CA PHE A 82 -2.93 7.92 14.30
C PHE A 82 -1.95 8.43 15.35
N ARG A 83 -1.80 9.75 15.53
CA ARG A 83 -0.72 10.36 16.36
C ARG A 83 -0.68 9.88 17.80
N ASP A 84 -1.84 9.66 18.40
CA ASP A 84 -1.96 9.29 19.82
C ASP A 84 -2.26 7.80 20.02
N LEU A 85 -2.17 7.01 18.96
CA LEU A 85 -2.46 5.58 19.01
C LEU A 85 -1.22 4.80 19.49
N THR A 86 -1.48 3.76 20.28
CA THR A 86 -0.49 2.72 20.54
C THR A 86 -0.24 1.90 19.27
N TRP A 87 0.88 1.19 19.19
CA TRP A 87 1.19 0.32 18.05
C TRP A 87 0.07 -0.67 17.74
N MET A 88 -0.50 -1.31 18.76
CA MET A 88 -1.61 -2.25 18.60
C MET A 88 -2.85 -1.58 18.01
N GLN A 89 -3.19 -0.38 18.47
CA GLN A 89 -4.30 0.40 17.90
C GLN A 89 -4.01 0.83 16.47
N THR A 90 -2.76 1.24 16.18
CA THR A 90 -2.30 1.55 14.81
C THR A 90 -2.49 0.36 13.89
N MET A 91 -2.04 -0.83 14.27
CA MET A 91 -2.20 -2.04 13.46
C MET A 91 -3.67 -2.44 13.29
N THR A 92 -4.49 -2.28 14.33
CA THR A 92 -5.94 -2.53 14.23
C THR A 92 -6.58 -1.61 13.18
N GLN A 93 -6.30 -0.31 13.24
CA GLN A 93 -6.88 0.65 12.29
C GLN A 93 -6.34 0.45 10.87
N ILE A 94 -5.05 0.14 10.69
CA ILE A 94 -4.51 -0.20 9.37
C ILE A 94 -5.24 -1.42 8.80
N ALA A 95 -5.43 -2.48 9.58
CA ALA A 95 -6.18 -3.65 9.13
C ALA A 95 -7.62 -3.30 8.70
N GLU A 96 -8.31 -2.44 9.46
CA GLU A 96 -9.66 -1.99 9.13
C GLU A 96 -9.73 -1.17 7.83
N ILE A 97 -8.73 -0.30 7.59
CA ILE A 97 -8.63 0.51 6.37
C ILE A 97 -8.31 -0.36 5.14
N VAL A 98 -7.43 -1.36 5.29
CA VAL A 98 -6.93 -2.16 4.17
C VAL A 98 -7.90 -3.27 3.75
N VAL A 99 -8.75 -3.78 4.65
CA VAL A 99 -9.75 -4.82 4.30
C VAL A 99 -10.62 -4.44 3.09
N PRO A 100 -11.24 -3.26 3.01
CA PRO A 100 -12.01 -2.88 1.81
C PRO A 100 -11.15 -2.69 0.57
N ALA A 101 -9.88 -2.26 0.69
CA ALA A 101 -8.96 -2.16 -0.44
C ALA A 101 -8.63 -3.54 -1.01
N VAL A 102 -8.31 -4.53 -0.17
CA VAL A 102 -8.11 -5.94 -0.58
C VAL A 102 -9.33 -6.48 -1.32
N ALA A 103 -10.54 -6.28 -0.79
CA ALA A 103 -11.78 -6.72 -1.44
C ALA A 103 -11.98 -6.03 -2.81
N ARG A 104 -11.67 -4.74 -2.91
CA ARG A 104 -11.73 -3.97 -4.16
C ARG A 104 -10.71 -4.50 -5.18
N TYR A 105 -9.46 -4.75 -4.77
CA TYR A 105 -8.41 -5.25 -5.66
C TYR A 105 -8.68 -6.68 -6.11
N GLN A 106 -9.24 -7.53 -5.25
CA GLN A 106 -9.70 -8.87 -5.61
C GLN A 106 -10.74 -8.81 -6.75
N ALA A 107 -11.73 -7.92 -6.64
CA ALA A 107 -12.74 -7.74 -7.69
C ALA A 107 -12.12 -7.23 -9.00
N ILE A 108 -11.08 -6.39 -8.95
CA ILE A 108 -10.36 -5.94 -10.15
C ILE A 108 -9.60 -7.12 -10.78
N VAL A 109 -8.94 -7.97 -9.99
CA VAL A 109 -8.22 -9.16 -10.48
C VAL A 109 -9.17 -10.08 -11.26
N GLU A 110 -10.36 -10.36 -10.71
CA GLU A 110 -11.36 -11.25 -11.33
C GLU A 110 -11.87 -10.72 -12.68
N MET A 111 -11.82 -9.40 -12.89
CA MET A 111 -12.29 -8.76 -14.14
C MET A 111 -11.14 -8.27 -15.02
N SER A 112 -9.90 -8.51 -14.62
CA SER A 112 -8.72 -8.00 -15.32
C SER A 112 -8.53 -8.68 -16.68
N PRO A 113 -8.16 -7.94 -17.74
CA PRO A 113 -7.74 -8.56 -19.01
C PRO A 113 -6.48 -9.42 -18.81
N ASP A 114 -6.37 -10.53 -19.54
CA ASP A 114 -5.27 -11.51 -19.43
C ASP A 114 -3.87 -10.86 -19.49
N GLN A 115 -3.70 -9.88 -20.36
CA GLN A 115 -2.42 -9.15 -20.51
C GLN A 115 -1.99 -8.39 -19.25
N TYR A 116 -2.90 -8.12 -18.33
CA TYR A 116 -2.65 -7.42 -17.06
C TYR A 116 -2.79 -8.32 -15.82
N ALA A 117 -3.03 -9.62 -16.00
CA ALA A 117 -3.25 -10.54 -14.89
C ALA A 117 -2.10 -10.52 -13.87
N VAL A 118 -0.84 -10.47 -14.36
CA VAL A 118 0.34 -10.38 -13.49
C VAL A 118 0.36 -9.08 -12.70
N LEU A 119 0.05 -7.95 -13.36
CA LEU A 119 0.00 -6.65 -12.70
C LEU A 119 -1.09 -6.63 -11.62
N SER A 120 -2.32 -7.00 -11.98
CA SER A 120 -3.46 -7.02 -11.07
C SER A 120 -3.21 -7.94 -9.86
N GLY A 121 -2.66 -9.13 -10.11
CA GLY A 121 -2.27 -10.06 -9.06
C GLY A 121 -1.19 -9.48 -8.14
N SER A 122 -0.22 -8.73 -8.67
CA SER A 122 0.81 -8.10 -7.85
C SER A 122 0.27 -6.95 -6.98
N MET A 123 -0.72 -6.21 -7.47
CA MET A 123 -1.39 -5.16 -6.69
C MET A 123 -2.23 -5.74 -5.55
N LEU A 124 -2.96 -6.83 -5.82
CA LEU A 124 -3.68 -7.55 -4.76
C LEU A 124 -2.72 -8.11 -3.71
N LEU A 125 -1.60 -8.71 -4.13
CA LEU A 125 -0.59 -9.25 -3.22
C LEU A 125 0.02 -8.16 -2.34
N HIS A 126 0.26 -6.97 -2.88
CA HIS A 126 0.74 -5.81 -2.14
C HIS A 126 -0.23 -5.43 -1.01
N GLU A 127 -1.50 -5.20 -1.31
CA GLU A 127 -2.51 -4.85 -0.30
C GLU A 127 -2.71 -5.97 0.73
N GLN A 128 -2.75 -7.23 0.27
CA GLN A 128 -2.86 -8.37 1.16
C GLN A 128 -1.68 -8.46 2.13
N ALA A 129 -0.47 -8.12 1.67
CA ALA A 129 0.70 -8.14 2.53
C ALA A 129 0.65 -7.07 3.64
N ILE A 130 0.13 -5.89 3.37
CA ILE A 130 -0.07 -4.85 4.40
C ILE A 130 -1.09 -5.33 5.44
N LEU A 131 -2.19 -5.93 4.98
CA LEU A 131 -3.21 -6.50 5.86
C LEU A 131 -2.65 -7.62 6.73
N ASP A 132 -1.90 -8.55 6.13
CA ASP A 132 -1.33 -9.70 6.84
C ASP A 132 -0.20 -9.27 7.77
N PHE A 133 0.60 -8.26 7.40
CA PHE A 133 1.55 -7.62 8.31
C PHE A 133 0.85 -7.11 9.57
N ALA A 134 -0.22 -6.34 9.41
CA ALA A 134 -0.97 -5.81 10.56
C ALA A 134 -1.54 -6.93 11.44
N LYS A 135 -2.09 -8.00 10.85
CA LYS A 135 -2.61 -9.16 11.59
C LYS A 135 -1.51 -9.93 12.33
N LEU A 136 -0.34 -10.12 11.71
CA LEU A 136 0.80 -10.79 12.34
C LEU A 136 1.34 -9.98 13.52
N GLU A 137 1.43 -8.66 13.38
CA GLU A 137 1.79 -7.76 14.49
C GLU A 137 0.80 -7.88 15.66
N LEU A 138 -0.51 -7.88 15.36
CA LEU A 138 -1.57 -8.06 16.37
C LEU A 138 -1.51 -9.43 17.07
N ALA A 139 -1.06 -10.46 16.36
CA ALA A 139 -0.87 -11.79 16.90
C ALA A 139 0.47 -11.97 17.67
N GLY A 140 1.35 -10.95 17.67
CA GLY A 140 2.67 -11.02 18.29
C GLY A 140 3.75 -11.70 17.45
N ASN A 141 3.45 -12.05 16.18
CA ASN A 141 4.36 -12.73 15.25
C ASN A 141 5.21 -11.72 14.46
N GLN A 142 5.98 -10.91 15.17
CA GLN A 142 6.70 -9.77 14.61
C GLN A 142 7.74 -10.13 13.55
N ASP A 143 8.50 -11.20 13.75
CA ASP A 143 9.53 -11.64 12.81
C ASP A 143 8.90 -12.13 11.49
N GLU A 144 7.74 -12.78 11.56
CA GLU A 144 6.99 -13.22 10.38
C GLU A 144 6.40 -12.02 9.63
N ALA A 145 5.91 -11.01 10.36
CA ALA A 145 5.40 -9.78 9.76
C ALA A 145 6.49 -9.06 8.95
N GLU A 146 7.68 -8.90 9.53
CA GLU A 146 8.81 -8.26 8.84
C GLU A 146 9.29 -9.08 7.64
N ALA A 147 9.43 -10.41 7.81
CA ALA A 147 9.84 -11.30 6.73
C ALA A 147 8.86 -11.28 5.55
N LEU A 148 7.56 -11.15 5.82
CA LEU A 148 6.53 -11.02 4.79
C LEU A 148 6.78 -9.82 3.88
N ILE A 149 6.99 -8.64 4.46
CA ILE A 149 7.27 -7.42 3.67
C ILE A 149 8.62 -7.51 2.97
N LEU A 150 9.69 -7.92 3.68
CA LEU A 150 11.03 -8.08 3.11
C LEU A 150 11.04 -8.99 1.88
N ASN A 151 10.20 -10.03 1.84
CA ASN A 151 10.13 -10.94 0.69
C ASN A 151 9.51 -10.28 -0.57
N LEU A 152 8.74 -9.21 -0.40
CA LEU A 152 8.13 -8.46 -1.50
C LEU A 152 9.00 -7.32 -2.00
N LEU A 153 9.94 -6.82 -1.18
CA LEU A 153 10.83 -5.74 -1.57
C LEU A 153 11.81 -6.17 -2.65
N TYR A 154 12.02 -5.28 -3.60
CA TYR A 154 12.97 -5.49 -4.69
C TYR A 154 14.41 -5.36 -4.20
N TYR A 155 14.68 -4.32 -3.39
CA TYR A 155 15.99 -4.09 -2.78
C TYR A 155 15.99 -4.67 -1.36
N LYS A 156 16.62 -5.83 -1.22
CA LYS A 156 16.86 -6.48 0.08
C LYS A 156 18.23 -6.07 0.56
N LEU A 157 18.30 -5.55 1.77
CA LEU A 157 19.56 -5.29 2.46
C LEU A 157 20.10 -6.58 3.08
#